data_a59bf3f8d29b350699d0eb9a9d2a4710
#
_entry.id   a59bf3f8d29b350699d0eb9a9d2a4710
#
_cell.length_a   1.000
_cell.length_b   1.000
_cell.length_c   1.000
_cell.angle_alpha   90.00
_cell.angle_beta   90.00
_cell.angle_gamma   90.00
#
_symmetry.space_group_name_H-M   'P 1'
#
loop_
_entity.id
_entity.type
_entity.pdbx_description
1 polymer ?
#
loop_
_entity_poly.entity_id
_entity_poly.type
_entity_poly.pdbx_seq_one_letter_code
_entity_poly.pdbx_strand_id
1 'polypeptide(L)'
;MKITSQYAQEILEKTKRILKHNINIMDQMGVIVGSGDPKRINSFHPGAAEVIKTGKALEITVPEAEKMEGAKPGVNLPIYLDEKIAGVVGITGDPNEVRPFGELLKISVETMLRQVLLTEQLGMEQNARELYIRDLIEGNLSEDEDFFLMKGSIFGFDMTIPRVAVVIKIYGLNEEVFTSGAGTKNDAENRRIGLKLQKKRENILELIKTVFNNGANIISSSASSNFIIFYAIKTDSPGEIKRDIANLVENIRSKLTKHDFSCLAGVGLFHSGMAGLKKSYDEAVQVIKVGEKMANAGNRIGSILTVFDLGLEMVLTSQANKIAGYLDLFLLNQANRGFFSNQPKLVETLKVFFESDLNQSIAAEALNISRNTLINRLNRVEELTQYDPRCFSDAVKLKLLILVNDLH
;
A
#
# COMPACT_ATOMS: atom_id res chain seq x y z
N MET A 1 29.50 -7.02 -0.93
CA MET A 1 28.69 -7.52 0.22
C MET A 1 29.62 -8.15 1.23
N LYS A 2 29.39 -7.97 2.55
CA LYS A 2 30.18 -8.63 3.63
C LYS A 2 29.33 -9.73 4.27
N ILE A 3 29.93 -10.85 4.60
CA ILE A 3 29.28 -11.88 5.39
C ILE A 3 29.04 -11.32 6.79
N THR A 4 27.76 -11.16 7.19
CA THR A 4 27.42 -10.67 8.54
C THR A 4 27.36 -11.83 9.54
N SER A 5 27.56 -11.52 10.82
CA SER A 5 27.45 -12.52 11.90
C SER A 5 26.05 -13.17 11.93
N GLN A 6 25.00 -12.44 11.57
CA GLN A 6 23.64 -12.95 11.53
C GLN A 6 23.50 -14.09 10.50
N TYR A 7 23.95 -13.88 9.25
CA TYR A 7 23.89 -14.90 8.19
C TYR A 7 24.80 -16.10 8.50
N ALA A 8 26.02 -15.82 8.97
CA ALA A 8 26.95 -16.88 9.35
C ALA A 8 26.34 -17.78 10.45
N GLN A 9 25.73 -17.20 11.46
CA GLN A 9 25.15 -17.93 12.58
C GLN A 9 23.91 -18.74 12.15
N GLU A 10 23.06 -18.20 11.28
CA GLU A 10 21.90 -18.92 10.73
C GLU A 10 22.31 -20.21 9.99
N ILE A 11 23.38 -20.14 9.19
CA ILE A 11 23.94 -21.31 8.50
C ILE A 11 24.43 -22.34 9.50
N LEU A 12 25.16 -21.88 10.51
CA LEU A 12 25.73 -22.78 11.55
C LEU A 12 24.65 -23.48 12.35
N GLU A 13 23.56 -22.80 12.71
CA GLU A 13 22.44 -23.41 13.43
C GLU A 13 21.76 -24.52 12.63
N LYS A 14 21.60 -24.30 11.31
CA LYS A 14 21.02 -25.31 10.40
C LYS A 14 21.94 -26.51 10.21
N THR A 15 23.25 -26.29 10.18
CA THR A 15 24.26 -27.34 9.91
C THR A 15 24.72 -28.06 11.15
N LYS A 16 24.74 -27.44 12.33
CA LYS A 16 25.18 -28.01 13.62
C LYS A 16 24.42 -29.29 14.00
N ARG A 17 23.19 -29.48 13.56
CA ARG A 17 22.39 -30.69 13.83
C ARG A 17 22.85 -31.89 13.00
N ILE A 18 23.56 -31.66 11.90
CA ILE A 18 23.95 -32.69 10.93
C ILE A 18 25.43 -33.00 11.06
N LEU A 19 26.25 -31.97 11.25
CA LEU A 19 27.72 -32.11 11.30
C LEU A 19 28.21 -32.01 12.74
N LYS A 20 28.91 -33.09 13.18
CA LYS A 20 29.54 -33.16 14.52
C LYS A 20 30.86 -32.39 14.64
N HIS A 21 31.29 -31.75 13.57
CA HIS A 21 32.54 -31.00 13.49
C HIS A 21 32.31 -29.51 13.81
N ASN A 22 33.32 -28.84 14.36
CA ASN A 22 33.27 -27.41 14.56
C ASN A 22 33.49 -26.69 13.23
N ILE A 23 32.56 -25.78 12.92
CA ILE A 23 32.57 -24.97 11.70
C ILE A 23 32.82 -23.53 12.08
N ASN A 24 33.65 -22.85 11.31
CA ASN A 24 33.85 -21.40 11.39
C ASN A 24 33.58 -20.77 10.04
N ILE A 25 32.96 -19.61 10.05
CA ILE A 25 32.79 -18.75 8.86
C ILE A 25 33.52 -17.46 9.16
N MET A 26 34.45 -17.09 8.28
CA MET A 26 35.27 -15.90 8.40
C MET A 26 34.95 -14.91 7.28
N ASP A 27 35.07 -13.64 7.59
CA ASP A 27 34.91 -12.57 6.63
C ASP A 27 36.13 -12.35 5.72
N GLN A 28 36.10 -11.33 4.87
CA GLN A 28 37.19 -10.95 3.96
C GLN A 28 38.47 -10.49 4.67
N MET A 29 38.41 -10.24 5.98
CA MET A 29 39.54 -9.84 6.79
C MET A 29 40.10 -11.02 7.59
N GLY A 30 39.55 -12.22 7.45
CA GLY A 30 39.94 -13.41 8.20
C GLY A 30 39.42 -13.43 9.63
N VAL A 31 38.46 -12.58 9.96
CA VAL A 31 37.82 -12.54 11.29
C VAL A 31 36.65 -13.53 11.32
N ILE A 32 36.52 -14.30 12.37
CA ILE A 32 35.45 -15.27 12.56
C ILE A 32 34.16 -14.53 12.87
N VAL A 33 33.22 -14.56 11.94
CA VAL A 33 31.86 -13.93 12.06
C VAL A 33 30.79 -14.94 12.48
N GLY A 34 31.09 -16.25 12.37
CA GLY A 34 30.22 -17.31 12.84
C GLY A 34 31.07 -18.52 13.27
N SER A 35 30.73 -19.16 14.39
CA SER A 35 31.43 -20.31 14.91
C SER A 35 30.51 -21.26 15.67
N GLY A 36 30.76 -22.56 15.56
CA GLY A 36 30.16 -23.57 16.44
C GLY A 36 30.64 -23.44 17.91
N ASP A 37 31.79 -22.78 18.13
CA ASP A 37 32.31 -22.38 19.44
C ASP A 37 32.16 -20.84 19.60
N PRO A 38 31.23 -20.35 20.43
CA PRO A 38 30.99 -18.93 20.61
C PRO A 38 32.20 -18.12 21.07
N LYS A 39 33.18 -18.78 21.77
CA LYS A 39 34.40 -18.11 22.26
C LYS A 39 35.33 -17.67 21.12
N ARG A 40 35.15 -18.21 19.93
CA ARG A 40 35.96 -17.89 18.75
C ARG A 40 35.43 -16.76 17.91
N ILE A 41 34.21 -16.34 18.13
CA ILE A 41 33.59 -15.22 17.39
C ILE A 41 34.42 -13.96 17.64
N ASN A 42 34.64 -13.16 16.61
CA ASN A 42 35.47 -11.96 16.56
C ASN A 42 36.99 -12.22 16.73
N SER A 43 37.45 -13.45 16.76
CA SER A 43 38.91 -13.75 16.73
C SER A 43 39.42 -13.87 15.29
N PHE A 44 40.67 -13.52 15.10
CA PHE A 44 41.35 -13.65 13.80
C PHE A 44 41.73 -15.11 13.55
N HIS A 45 41.61 -15.58 12.30
CA HIS A 45 41.96 -16.93 11.89
C HIS A 45 43.09 -16.92 10.86
N PRO A 46 44.33 -17.30 11.25
CA PRO A 46 45.50 -17.22 10.36
C PRO A 46 45.33 -18.02 9.06
N GLY A 47 44.77 -19.24 9.14
CA GLY A 47 44.50 -20.06 7.96
C GLY A 47 43.48 -19.42 6.97
N ALA A 48 42.54 -18.63 7.47
CA ALA A 48 41.63 -17.89 6.60
C ALA A 48 42.33 -16.74 5.86
N ALA A 49 43.25 -16.03 6.54
CA ALA A 49 44.05 -14.99 5.92
C ALA A 49 44.92 -15.54 4.76
N GLU A 50 45.49 -16.73 4.91
CA GLU A 50 46.23 -17.36 3.83
C GLU A 50 45.35 -17.76 2.65
N VAL A 51 44.15 -18.32 2.91
CA VAL A 51 43.15 -18.60 1.86
C VAL A 51 42.73 -17.35 1.12
N ILE A 52 42.48 -16.24 1.83
CA ILE A 52 42.11 -14.95 1.22
C ILE A 52 43.23 -14.43 0.31
N LYS A 53 44.48 -14.51 0.76
CA LYS A 53 45.65 -14.06 0.03
C LYS A 53 45.91 -14.86 -1.24
N THR A 54 45.78 -16.20 -1.14
CA THR A 54 46.16 -17.11 -2.23
C THR A 54 45.00 -17.47 -3.16
N GLY A 55 43.77 -17.32 -2.69
CA GLY A 55 42.55 -17.78 -3.39
C GLY A 55 42.42 -19.30 -3.43
N LYS A 56 43.29 -20.05 -2.72
CA LYS A 56 43.29 -21.52 -2.74
C LYS A 56 42.86 -22.11 -1.41
N ALA A 57 42.26 -23.28 -1.48
CA ALA A 57 41.94 -24.05 -0.28
C ALA A 57 43.20 -24.34 0.53
N LEU A 58 43.09 -24.27 1.85
CA LEU A 58 44.17 -24.60 2.78
C LEU A 58 43.75 -25.77 3.67
N GLU A 59 44.50 -26.85 3.59
CA GLU A 59 44.40 -28.00 4.50
C GLU A 59 45.47 -27.86 5.59
N ILE A 60 45.09 -28.05 6.84
CA ILE A 60 45.96 -27.97 7.98
C ILE A 60 45.98 -29.35 8.64
N THR A 61 47.06 -30.04 8.51
CA THR A 61 47.29 -31.34 9.16
C THR A 61 47.65 -31.16 10.65
N VAL A 62 47.64 -32.23 11.43
CA VAL A 62 48.02 -32.17 12.86
C VAL A 62 49.43 -31.60 13.06
N PRO A 63 50.49 -32.02 12.32
CA PRO A 63 51.82 -31.45 12.47
C PRO A 63 51.94 -29.99 12.05
N GLU A 64 51.09 -29.51 11.15
CA GLU A 64 51.07 -28.12 10.70
C GLU A 64 50.34 -27.23 11.72
N ALA A 65 49.28 -27.75 12.33
CA ALA A 65 48.53 -27.03 13.37
C ALA A 65 49.40 -26.73 14.60
N GLU A 66 50.33 -27.61 14.94
CA GLU A 66 51.26 -27.40 16.05
C GLU A 66 52.22 -26.22 15.81
N LYS A 67 52.46 -25.85 14.55
CA LYS A 67 53.32 -24.72 14.13
C LYS A 67 52.59 -23.40 13.95
N MET A 68 51.26 -23.43 13.94
CA MET A 68 50.41 -22.26 13.71
C MET A 68 49.60 -21.92 14.96
N GLU A 69 49.93 -20.82 15.63
CA GLU A 69 49.26 -20.39 16.86
C GLU A 69 47.76 -20.21 16.65
N GLY A 70 46.94 -20.90 17.45
CA GLY A 70 45.46 -20.83 17.38
C GLY A 70 44.82 -21.64 16.24
N ALA A 71 45.59 -22.32 15.36
CA ALA A 71 45.03 -23.17 14.33
C ALA A 71 44.68 -24.56 14.88
N LYS A 72 43.67 -25.20 14.31
CA LYS A 72 43.29 -26.60 14.54
C LYS A 72 43.38 -27.36 13.21
N PRO A 73 43.67 -28.67 13.22
CA PRO A 73 43.59 -29.46 12.00
C PRO A 73 42.23 -29.32 11.33
N GLY A 74 42.22 -29.22 10.01
CA GLY A 74 40.98 -29.03 9.26
C GLY A 74 41.22 -28.50 7.86
N VAL A 75 40.13 -28.10 7.22
CA VAL A 75 40.09 -27.53 5.87
C VAL A 75 39.50 -26.14 5.90
N ASN A 76 40.17 -25.19 5.23
CA ASN A 76 39.67 -23.83 5.00
C ASN A 76 39.45 -23.60 3.51
N LEU A 77 38.23 -23.28 3.11
CA LEU A 77 37.82 -23.14 1.72
C LEU A 77 37.38 -21.71 1.42
N PRO A 78 37.81 -21.11 0.30
CA PRO A 78 37.36 -19.80 -0.09
C PRO A 78 35.89 -19.82 -0.51
N ILE A 79 35.12 -18.85 -0.03
CA ILE A 79 33.74 -18.58 -0.42
C ILE A 79 33.77 -17.50 -1.48
N TYR A 80 33.18 -17.75 -2.65
CA TYR A 80 33.13 -16.79 -3.74
C TYR A 80 31.76 -16.20 -3.91
N LEU A 81 31.71 -14.89 -4.21
CA LEU A 81 30.54 -14.17 -4.67
C LEU A 81 30.98 -13.31 -5.86
N ASP A 82 30.41 -13.55 -7.04
CA ASP A 82 30.74 -12.85 -8.29
C ASP A 82 32.26 -12.79 -8.54
N GLU A 83 32.90 -13.98 -8.51
CA GLU A 83 34.33 -14.19 -8.74
C GLU A 83 35.29 -13.55 -7.69
N LYS A 84 34.72 -12.88 -6.67
CA LYS A 84 35.51 -12.31 -5.56
C LYS A 84 35.39 -13.14 -4.30
N ILE A 85 36.47 -13.22 -3.53
CA ILE A 85 36.41 -13.89 -2.24
C ILE A 85 35.56 -13.05 -1.28
N ALA A 86 34.44 -13.63 -0.85
CA ALA A 86 33.53 -13.03 0.13
C ALA A 86 33.91 -13.40 1.57
N GLY A 87 34.64 -14.47 1.75
CA GLY A 87 35.08 -14.98 3.05
C GLY A 87 35.67 -16.37 2.94
N VAL A 88 35.76 -17.06 4.06
CA VAL A 88 36.30 -18.43 4.16
C VAL A 88 35.40 -19.26 5.05
N VAL A 89 35.16 -20.52 4.68
CA VAL A 89 34.57 -21.53 5.57
C VAL A 89 35.65 -22.49 6.03
N GLY A 90 35.76 -22.68 7.35
CA GLY A 90 36.68 -23.63 7.97
C GLY A 90 35.89 -24.74 8.68
N ILE A 91 36.35 -25.98 8.52
CA ILE A 91 35.84 -27.15 9.24
C ILE A 91 36.97 -27.85 9.95
N THR A 92 36.79 -28.13 11.24
CA THR A 92 37.81 -28.77 12.06
C THR A 92 37.68 -30.30 12.01
N GLY A 93 38.78 -31.01 11.81
CA GLY A 93 38.86 -32.48 11.75
C GLY A 93 39.99 -32.94 10.85
N ASP A 94 40.11 -34.27 10.61
CA ASP A 94 41.02 -34.80 9.62
C ASP A 94 40.66 -34.27 8.22
N PRO A 95 41.59 -33.60 7.51
CA PRO A 95 41.33 -33.07 6.17
C PRO A 95 40.69 -34.07 5.21
N ASN A 96 41.12 -35.34 5.24
CA ASN A 96 40.61 -36.39 4.36
C ASN A 96 39.12 -36.70 4.65
N GLU A 97 38.68 -36.58 5.89
CA GLU A 97 37.32 -36.87 6.32
C GLU A 97 36.41 -35.65 6.14
N VAL A 98 36.91 -34.44 6.49
CA VAL A 98 36.05 -33.25 6.56
C VAL A 98 35.96 -32.45 5.27
N ARG A 99 36.85 -32.65 4.29
CA ARG A 99 36.86 -31.91 3.03
C ARG A 99 35.54 -31.99 2.25
N PRO A 100 34.93 -33.19 2.07
CA PRO A 100 33.63 -33.24 1.38
C PRO A 100 32.53 -32.42 2.07
N PHE A 101 32.51 -32.38 3.39
CA PHE A 101 31.58 -31.57 4.16
C PHE A 101 31.88 -30.06 4.03
N GLY A 102 33.18 -29.70 3.97
CA GLY A 102 33.62 -28.33 3.72
C GLY A 102 33.16 -27.82 2.37
N GLU A 103 33.27 -28.60 1.31
CA GLU A 103 32.80 -28.23 -0.04
C GLU A 103 31.27 -28.06 -0.08
N LEU A 104 30.50 -28.93 0.57
CA LEU A 104 29.06 -28.78 0.69
C LEU A 104 28.67 -27.51 1.45
N LEU A 105 29.36 -27.19 2.54
CA LEU A 105 29.17 -25.98 3.30
C LEU A 105 29.49 -24.74 2.46
N LYS A 106 30.60 -24.73 1.73
CA LYS A 106 30.97 -23.65 0.81
C LYS A 106 29.84 -23.36 -0.18
N ILE A 107 29.36 -24.41 -0.89
CA ILE A 107 28.23 -24.27 -1.86
C ILE A 107 27.01 -23.72 -1.16
N SER A 108 26.68 -24.20 0.03
CA SER A 108 25.50 -23.71 0.80
C SER A 108 25.62 -22.24 1.17
N VAL A 109 26.82 -21.81 1.63
CA VAL A 109 27.07 -20.40 1.96
C VAL A 109 27.02 -19.52 0.72
N GLU A 110 27.65 -19.91 -0.38
CA GLU A 110 27.66 -19.20 -1.65
C GLU A 110 26.23 -19.04 -2.19
N THR A 111 25.43 -20.10 -2.13
CA THR A 111 24.02 -20.07 -2.56
C THR A 111 23.19 -19.12 -1.72
N MET A 112 23.36 -19.15 -0.41
CA MET A 112 22.65 -18.25 0.51
C MET A 112 23.05 -16.79 0.29
N LEU A 113 24.34 -16.50 0.09
CA LEU A 113 24.80 -15.15 -0.21
C LEU A 113 24.21 -14.62 -1.53
N ARG A 114 24.15 -15.44 -2.56
CA ARG A 114 23.49 -15.08 -3.83
C ARG A 114 22.02 -14.82 -3.64
N GLN A 115 21.32 -15.64 -2.87
CA GLN A 115 19.89 -15.42 -2.59
C GLN A 115 19.65 -14.09 -1.86
N VAL A 116 20.49 -13.76 -0.86
CA VAL A 116 20.40 -12.48 -0.14
C VAL A 116 20.63 -11.31 -1.09
N LEU A 117 21.69 -11.38 -1.92
CA LEU A 117 21.99 -10.32 -2.89
C LEU A 117 20.86 -10.09 -3.88
N LEU A 118 20.28 -11.18 -4.43
CA LEU A 118 19.13 -11.08 -5.33
C LEU A 118 17.92 -10.47 -4.63
N THR A 119 17.66 -10.82 -3.38
CA THR A 119 16.55 -10.26 -2.60
C THR A 119 16.76 -8.76 -2.35
N GLU A 120 17.99 -8.33 -2.02
CA GLU A 120 18.32 -6.91 -1.87
C GLU A 120 18.16 -6.14 -3.18
N GLN A 121 18.62 -6.69 -4.31
CA GLN A 121 18.46 -6.08 -5.63
C GLN A 121 17.00 -5.92 -6.02
N LEU A 122 16.18 -6.97 -5.84
CA LEU A 122 14.74 -6.91 -6.09
C LEU A 122 14.05 -5.87 -5.20
N GLY A 123 14.45 -5.78 -3.93
CA GLY A 123 13.93 -4.76 -3.02
C GLY A 123 14.29 -3.33 -3.45
N MET A 124 15.52 -3.10 -3.92
CA MET A 124 15.95 -1.80 -4.45
C MET A 124 15.17 -1.42 -5.72
N GLU A 125 14.97 -2.37 -6.63
CA GLU A 125 14.20 -2.15 -7.85
C GLU A 125 12.75 -1.81 -7.53
N GLN A 126 12.12 -2.55 -6.63
CA GLN A 126 10.75 -2.29 -6.20
C GLN A 126 10.62 -0.91 -5.54
N ASN A 127 11.54 -0.55 -4.65
CA ASN A 127 11.56 0.78 -4.03
C ASN A 127 11.71 1.90 -5.08
N ALA A 128 12.56 1.70 -6.10
CA ALA A 128 12.74 2.67 -7.17
C ALA A 128 11.47 2.83 -8.02
N ARG A 129 10.75 1.74 -8.30
CA ARG A 129 9.42 1.78 -8.97
C ARG A 129 8.39 2.54 -8.13
N GLU A 130 8.35 2.28 -6.82
CA GLU A 130 7.42 2.97 -5.92
C GLU A 130 7.72 4.47 -5.82
N LEU A 131 9.01 4.85 -5.77
CA LEU A 131 9.42 6.25 -5.81
C LEU A 131 9.02 6.93 -7.12
N TYR A 132 9.19 6.27 -8.26
CA TYR A 132 8.76 6.79 -9.55
C TYR A 132 7.25 7.07 -9.59
N ILE A 133 6.43 6.16 -9.09
CA ILE A 133 4.98 6.37 -8.99
C ILE A 133 4.63 7.47 -7.99
N ARG A 134 5.38 7.58 -6.89
CA ARG A 134 5.22 8.68 -5.92
C ARG A 134 5.50 10.03 -6.56
N ASP A 135 6.61 10.17 -7.29
CA ASP A 135 6.94 11.40 -8.01
C ASP A 135 5.80 11.81 -8.96
N LEU A 136 5.21 10.83 -9.67
CA LEU A 136 4.06 11.07 -10.55
C LEU A 136 2.85 11.61 -9.79
N ILE A 137 2.45 10.98 -8.68
CA ILE A 137 1.24 11.38 -7.92
C ILE A 137 1.44 12.66 -7.10
N GLU A 138 2.67 12.98 -6.71
CA GLU A 138 3.01 14.24 -6.02
C GLU A 138 3.21 15.40 -6.98
N GLY A 139 3.34 15.11 -8.29
CA GLY A 139 3.60 16.10 -9.31
C GLY A 139 5.05 16.57 -9.35
N ASN A 140 5.96 15.79 -8.74
CA ASN A 140 7.41 16.01 -8.81
C ASN A 140 7.95 15.52 -10.17
N LEU A 141 7.25 15.92 -11.23
CA LEU A 141 7.68 15.64 -12.60
C LEU A 141 8.91 16.48 -12.87
N SER A 142 9.99 15.86 -13.38
CA SER A 142 11.16 16.61 -13.86
C SER A 142 10.71 17.60 -14.94
N GLU A 143 11.41 18.74 -15.05
CA GLU A 143 11.14 19.73 -16.10
C GLU A 143 11.24 19.12 -17.53
N ASP A 144 11.92 17.98 -17.66
CA ASP A 144 12.05 17.19 -18.87
C ASP A 144 11.12 15.97 -18.83
N GLU A 145 9.97 16.07 -19.53
CA GLU A 145 8.98 14.99 -19.64
C GLU A 145 9.59 13.74 -20.33
N ASP A 146 10.48 13.93 -21.29
CA ASP A 146 11.14 12.82 -22.01
C ASP A 146 12.02 12.00 -21.06
N PHE A 147 12.71 12.64 -20.13
CA PHE A 147 13.49 11.95 -19.11
C PHE A 147 12.60 11.12 -18.18
N PHE A 148 11.43 11.67 -17.79
CA PHE A 148 10.47 10.94 -16.96
C PHE A 148 9.89 9.73 -17.69
N LEU A 149 9.56 9.87 -18.98
CA LEU A 149 9.09 8.77 -19.84
C LEU A 149 10.15 7.68 -19.99
N MET A 150 11.41 8.07 -20.24
CA MET A 150 12.55 7.13 -20.33
C MET A 150 12.74 6.35 -19.01
N LYS A 151 12.67 7.03 -17.87
CA LYS A 151 12.76 6.40 -16.54
C LYS A 151 11.63 5.39 -16.32
N GLY A 152 10.40 5.71 -16.78
CA GLY A 152 9.28 4.77 -16.76
C GLY A 152 9.56 3.51 -17.55
N SER A 153 10.14 3.63 -18.75
CA SER A 153 10.50 2.50 -19.59
C SER A 153 11.53 1.56 -18.94
N ILE A 154 12.50 2.10 -18.20
CA ILE A 154 13.46 1.29 -17.42
C ILE A 154 12.75 0.41 -16.39
N PHE A 155 11.66 0.90 -15.80
CA PHE A 155 10.85 0.15 -14.85
C PHE A 155 9.79 -0.75 -15.52
N GLY A 156 9.76 -0.80 -16.86
CA GLY A 156 8.80 -1.57 -17.62
C GLY A 156 7.43 -0.91 -17.75
N PHE A 157 7.33 0.40 -17.51
CA PHE A 157 6.10 1.17 -17.70
C PHE A 157 6.12 1.90 -19.03
N ASP A 158 5.29 1.47 -19.96
CA ASP A 158 5.02 2.26 -21.18
C ASP A 158 4.06 3.39 -20.82
N MET A 159 4.62 4.58 -20.58
CA MET A 159 3.85 5.76 -20.15
C MET A 159 3.09 6.44 -21.32
N THR A 160 3.24 5.98 -22.56
CA THR A 160 2.49 6.48 -23.73
C THR A 160 1.07 5.91 -23.80
N ILE A 161 0.80 4.80 -23.12
CA ILE A 161 -0.51 4.17 -23.07
C ILE A 161 -1.49 5.08 -22.32
N PRO A 162 -2.66 5.42 -22.90
CA PRO A 162 -3.69 6.22 -22.21
C PRO A 162 -4.20 5.51 -20.97
N ARG A 163 -4.25 6.21 -19.83
CA ARG A 163 -4.72 5.66 -18.57
C ARG A 163 -5.60 6.64 -17.79
N VAL A 164 -6.46 6.10 -16.94
CA VAL A 164 -7.14 6.83 -15.87
C VAL A 164 -6.67 6.31 -14.52
N ALA A 165 -6.71 7.15 -13.51
CA ALA A 165 -6.41 6.72 -12.16
C ALA A 165 -7.65 6.11 -11.50
N VAL A 166 -7.45 4.95 -10.88
CA VAL A 166 -8.40 4.30 -9.98
C VAL A 166 -7.75 4.19 -8.62
N VAL A 167 -8.38 4.75 -7.61
CA VAL A 167 -7.91 4.63 -6.22
C VAL A 167 -8.92 3.76 -5.47
N ILE A 168 -8.44 2.68 -4.86
CA ILE A 168 -9.26 1.77 -4.04
C ILE A 168 -8.84 1.97 -2.59
N LYS A 169 -9.76 2.45 -1.77
CA LYS A 169 -9.59 2.56 -0.31
C LYS A 169 -10.21 1.34 0.37
N ILE A 170 -9.44 0.69 1.24
CA ILE A 170 -9.87 -0.48 2.00
C ILE A 170 -10.14 -0.08 3.44
N TYR A 171 -11.34 -0.40 3.93
CA TYR A 171 -11.76 -0.17 5.32
C TYR A 171 -11.58 -1.46 6.13
N GLY A 172 -11.36 -1.31 7.44
CA GLY A 172 -11.06 -2.42 8.36
C GLY A 172 -9.58 -2.81 8.43
N LEU A 173 -8.74 -2.36 7.48
CA LEU A 173 -7.34 -2.77 7.43
C LEU A 173 -6.50 -2.25 8.60
N ASN A 174 -6.79 -1.04 9.10
CA ASN A 174 -6.02 -0.38 10.16
C ASN A 174 -6.71 -0.40 11.54
N GLU A 175 -7.93 -0.93 11.65
CA GLU A 175 -8.70 -0.88 12.90
C GLU A 175 -8.04 -1.65 14.04
N GLU A 176 -7.30 -2.73 13.76
CA GLU A 176 -6.54 -3.49 14.75
C GLU A 176 -5.45 -2.67 15.46
N VAL A 177 -4.94 -1.60 14.82
CA VAL A 177 -3.93 -0.71 15.43
C VAL A 177 -4.57 0.22 16.43
N PHE A 178 -5.75 0.77 16.10
CA PHE A 178 -6.45 1.72 16.94
C PHE A 178 -7.17 1.06 18.12
N THR A 179 -7.73 -0.14 17.94
CA THR A 179 -8.39 -0.90 19.01
C THR A 179 -7.41 -1.50 20.02
N SER A 180 -6.14 -1.63 19.62
CA SER A 180 -5.09 -2.21 20.46
C SER A 180 -4.44 -1.22 21.45
N GLY A 181 -4.91 0.03 21.58
CA GLY A 181 -4.42 1.01 22.53
C GLY A 181 -2.95 1.39 22.28
N ALA A 182 -2.71 2.32 21.36
CA ALA A 182 -1.38 2.85 21.08
C ALA A 182 -0.82 3.62 22.28
N GLY A 183 -0.35 2.93 23.30
CA GLY A 183 0.22 3.59 24.48
C GLY A 183 0.81 2.68 25.56
N THR A 184 0.53 1.37 25.53
CA THR A 184 0.93 0.47 26.64
C THR A 184 1.54 -0.86 26.23
N LYS A 185 1.79 -1.12 24.96
CA LYS A 185 2.30 -2.40 24.49
C LYS A 185 3.82 -2.40 24.29
N ASN A 186 4.46 -3.54 24.63
CA ASN A 186 5.90 -3.78 24.41
C ASN A 186 6.26 -3.64 22.92
N ASP A 187 7.48 -3.14 22.63
CA ASP A 187 8.03 -2.99 21.26
C ASP A 187 7.90 -4.26 20.41
N ALA A 188 8.00 -5.44 21.03
CA ALA A 188 7.84 -6.72 20.36
C ALA A 188 6.40 -6.96 19.84
N GLU A 189 5.39 -6.51 20.58
CA GLU A 189 3.97 -6.65 20.19
C GLU A 189 3.62 -5.66 19.08
N ASN A 190 4.14 -4.43 19.15
CA ASN A 190 4.00 -3.42 18.11
C ASN A 190 4.63 -3.88 16.79
N ARG A 191 5.83 -4.50 16.83
CA ARG A 191 6.46 -5.12 15.66
C ARG A 191 5.62 -6.25 15.08
N ARG A 192 5.04 -7.12 15.93
CA ARG A 192 4.18 -8.23 15.49
C ARG A 192 2.91 -7.74 14.79
N ILE A 193 2.28 -6.69 15.32
CA ILE A 193 1.11 -6.05 14.70
C ILE A 193 1.50 -5.43 13.36
N GLY A 194 2.60 -4.68 13.30
CA GLY A 194 3.12 -4.09 12.07
C GLY A 194 3.36 -5.13 10.96
N LEU A 195 4.02 -6.24 11.29
CA LEU A 195 4.27 -7.35 10.35
C LEU A 195 2.97 -8.01 9.84
N LYS A 196 1.98 -8.18 10.72
CA LYS A 196 0.67 -8.72 10.31
C LYS A 196 -0.06 -7.78 9.35
N LEU A 197 -0.04 -6.47 9.62
CA LEU A 197 -0.65 -5.47 8.73
C LEU A 197 0.04 -5.42 7.39
N GLN A 198 1.38 -5.44 7.38
CA GLN A 198 2.15 -5.48 6.15
C GLN A 198 1.77 -6.70 5.30
N LYS A 199 1.71 -7.89 5.91
CA LYS A 199 1.29 -9.12 5.21
C LYS A 199 -0.14 -9.05 4.67
N LYS A 200 -1.09 -8.47 5.44
CA LYS A 200 -2.46 -8.24 4.96
C LYS A 200 -2.47 -7.32 3.72
N ARG A 201 -1.70 -6.22 3.77
CA ARG A 201 -1.57 -5.30 2.64
C ARG A 201 -0.97 -5.95 1.40
N GLU A 202 0.08 -6.74 1.57
CA GLU A 202 0.70 -7.51 0.48
C GLU A 202 -0.31 -8.47 -0.17
N ASN A 203 -1.09 -9.19 0.62
CA ASN A 203 -2.13 -10.09 0.12
C ASN A 203 -3.21 -9.33 -0.67
N ILE A 204 -3.65 -8.16 -0.19
CA ILE A 204 -4.62 -7.32 -0.90
C ILE A 204 -4.03 -6.77 -2.19
N LEU A 205 -2.77 -6.33 -2.17
CA LEU A 205 -2.07 -5.86 -3.37
C LEU A 205 -1.97 -6.97 -4.43
N GLU A 206 -1.63 -8.19 -4.04
CA GLU A 206 -1.59 -9.34 -4.95
C GLU A 206 -3.00 -9.70 -5.49
N LEU A 207 -4.04 -9.58 -4.66
CA LEU A 207 -5.41 -9.72 -5.13
C LEU A 207 -5.76 -8.69 -6.20
N ILE A 208 -5.42 -7.41 -5.97
CA ILE A 208 -5.65 -6.32 -6.92
C ILE A 208 -4.87 -6.57 -8.21
N LYS A 209 -3.59 -6.93 -8.13
CA LYS A 209 -2.77 -7.30 -9.29
C LYS A 209 -3.38 -8.44 -10.09
N THR A 210 -3.91 -9.46 -9.43
CA THR A 210 -4.56 -10.59 -10.08
C THR A 210 -5.85 -10.18 -10.81
N VAL A 211 -6.66 -9.31 -10.21
CA VAL A 211 -7.94 -8.86 -10.79
C VAL A 211 -7.70 -7.85 -11.94
N PHE A 212 -6.78 -6.91 -11.74
CA PHE A 212 -6.40 -5.93 -12.76
C PHE A 212 -5.27 -6.42 -13.68
N ASN A 213 -5.14 -7.74 -13.85
CA ASN A 213 -4.07 -8.38 -14.63
C ASN A 213 -4.17 -8.03 -16.12
N ASN A 214 -3.66 -6.85 -16.45
CA ASN A 214 -3.39 -6.40 -17.82
C ASN A 214 -2.00 -5.77 -17.78
N GLY A 215 -1.05 -6.29 -18.55
CA GLY A 215 0.34 -5.82 -18.57
C GLY A 215 0.51 -4.32 -18.84
N ALA A 216 -0.53 -3.64 -19.34
CA ALA A 216 -0.56 -2.20 -19.52
C ALA A 216 -0.96 -1.40 -18.27
N ASN A 217 -1.52 -2.04 -17.24
CA ASN A 217 -1.89 -1.39 -15.99
C ASN A 217 -0.67 -1.20 -15.09
N ILE A 218 -0.63 -0.07 -14.37
CA ILE A 218 0.39 0.20 -13.36
C ILE A 218 -0.28 0.17 -12.00
N ILE A 219 0.19 -0.69 -11.10
CA ILE A 219 -0.43 -0.90 -9.78
C ILE A 219 0.59 -0.61 -8.69
N SER A 220 0.20 0.22 -7.73
CA SER A 220 1.01 0.61 -6.58
C SER A 220 0.14 0.69 -5.32
N SER A 221 0.78 0.78 -4.17
CA SER A 221 0.10 1.03 -2.90
C SER A 221 0.67 2.26 -2.22
N SER A 222 -0.20 3.10 -1.65
CA SER A 222 0.20 4.22 -0.80
C SER A 222 0.48 3.74 0.64
N ALA A 223 1.20 4.54 1.42
CA ALA A 223 1.42 4.28 2.85
C ALA A 223 0.11 4.21 3.66
N SER A 224 -0.96 4.86 3.21
CA SER A 224 -2.32 4.73 3.72
C SER A 224 -3.00 3.47 3.15
N SER A 225 -4.20 3.14 3.61
CA SER A 225 -5.00 1.99 3.13
C SER A 225 -5.49 2.12 1.66
N ASN A 226 -4.81 2.92 0.85
CA ASN A 226 -5.15 3.18 -0.55
C ASN A 226 -4.28 2.36 -1.48
N PHE A 227 -4.91 1.78 -2.50
CA PHE A 227 -4.27 1.11 -3.62
C PHE A 227 -4.53 1.92 -4.88
N ILE A 228 -3.50 2.13 -5.68
CA ILE A 228 -3.52 3.00 -6.85
C ILE A 228 -3.35 2.13 -8.09
N ILE A 229 -4.25 2.27 -9.03
CA ILE A 229 -4.20 1.60 -10.33
C ILE A 229 -4.28 2.68 -11.41
N PHE A 230 -3.24 2.81 -12.22
CA PHE A 230 -3.35 3.53 -13.48
C PHE A 230 -3.85 2.55 -14.52
N TYR A 231 -5.16 2.60 -14.75
CA TYR A 231 -5.89 1.66 -15.60
C TYR A 231 -5.79 2.07 -17.07
N ALA A 232 -5.23 1.20 -17.88
CA ALA A 232 -5.11 1.40 -19.33
C ALA A 232 -6.48 1.35 -20.00
N ILE A 233 -6.86 2.44 -20.66
CA ILE A 233 -8.17 2.59 -21.30
C ILE A 233 -8.09 2.28 -22.79
N LYS A 234 -9.19 1.76 -23.35
CA LYS A 234 -9.38 1.53 -24.78
C LYS A 234 -10.31 2.56 -25.43
N THR A 235 -10.99 3.33 -24.60
CA THR A 235 -11.97 4.35 -24.99
C THR A 235 -11.82 5.54 -24.02
N ASP A 236 -12.19 6.72 -24.46
CA ASP A 236 -12.30 7.92 -23.62
C ASP A 236 -13.71 8.14 -23.04
N SER A 237 -14.65 7.24 -23.37
CA SER A 237 -16.01 7.27 -22.86
C SER A 237 -16.08 6.98 -21.35
N PRO A 238 -16.40 7.96 -20.50
CA PRO A 238 -16.43 7.76 -19.04
C PRO A 238 -17.38 6.66 -18.57
N GLY A 239 -18.51 6.51 -19.26
CA GLY A 239 -19.51 5.49 -18.92
C GLY A 239 -19.02 4.06 -19.22
N GLU A 240 -18.23 3.86 -20.27
CA GLU A 240 -17.61 2.58 -20.59
C GLU A 240 -16.48 2.26 -19.61
N ILE A 241 -15.62 3.23 -19.34
CA ILE A 241 -14.53 3.12 -18.36
C ILE A 241 -15.10 2.73 -17.00
N LYS A 242 -16.18 3.43 -16.56
CA LYS A 242 -16.84 3.12 -15.28
C LYS A 242 -17.36 1.67 -15.24
N ARG A 243 -18.01 1.20 -16.31
CA ARG A 243 -18.53 -0.19 -16.37
C ARG A 243 -17.44 -1.23 -16.29
N ASP A 244 -16.36 -1.05 -17.04
CA ASP A 244 -15.24 -1.97 -17.05
C ASP A 244 -14.60 -2.08 -15.65
N ILE A 245 -14.35 -0.93 -15.02
CA ILE A 245 -13.76 -0.88 -13.68
C ILE A 245 -14.73 -1.41 -12.63
N ALA A 246 -16.05 -1.16 -12.77
CA ALA A 246 -17.06 -1.64 -11.81
C ALA A 246 -17.05 -3.16 -11.67
N ASN A 247 -16.93 -3.89 -12.78
CA ASN A 247 -16.85 -5.35 -12.76
C ASN A 247 -15.60 -5.85 -12.02
N LEU A 248 -14.46 -5.17 -12.20
CA LEU A 248 -13.21 -5.50 -11.52
C LEU A 248 -13.27 -5.19 -10.03
N VAL A 249 -13.82 -4.02 -9.66
CA VAL A 249 -14.00 -3.62 -8.26
C VAL A 249 -14.96 -4.55 -7.54
N GLU A 250 -16.06 -4.97 -8.17
CA GLU A 250 -17.01 -5.92 -7.57
C GLU A 250 -16.38 -7.30 -7.31
N ASN A 251 -15.51 -7.76 -8.22
CA ASN A 251 -14.73 -8.97 -8.01
C ASN A 251 -13.81 -8.85 -6.78
N ILE A 252 -13.15 -7.70 -6.61
CA ILE A 252 -12.35 -7.43 -5.40
C ILE A 252 -13.25 -7.41 -4.16
N ARG A 253 -14.37 -6.69 -4.20
CA ARG A 253 -15.30 -6.55 -3.09
C ARG A 253 -15.81 -7.91 -2.60
N SER A 254 -16.22 -8.78 -3.51
CA SER A 254 -16.71 -10.12 -3.19
C SER A 254 -15.69 -11.02 -2.49
N LYS A 255 -14.38 -10.79 -2.75
CA LYS A 255 -13.29 -11.50 -2.10
C LYS A 255 -12.93 -10.88 -0.74
N LEU A 256 -12.99 -9.54 -0.64
CA LEU A 256 -12.68 -8.81 0.59
C LEU A 256 -13.73 -9.02 1.68
N THR A 257 -15.02 -9.10 1.33
CA THR A 257 -16.10 -9.35 2.30
C THR A 257 -15.96 -10.67 3.04
N LYS A 258 -15.29 -11.67 2.47
CA LYS A 258 -14.96 -12.93 3.16
C LYS A 258 -13.98 -12.75 4.34
N HIS A 259 -13.33 -11.61 4.42
CA HIS A 259 -12.34 -11.26 5.44
C HIS A 259 -12.74 -10.02 6.25
N ASP A 260 -14.04 -9.66 6.27
CA ASP A 260 -14.59 -8.49 6.96
C ASP A 260 -14.01 -7.14 6.50
N PHE A 261 -13.52 -7.07 5.26
CA PHE A 261 -13.08 -5.83 4.65
C PHE A 261 -14.15 -5.27 3.71
N SER A 262 -14.24 -3.96 3.67
CA SER A 262 -15.01 -3.24 2.64
C SER A 262 -14.12 -2.31 1.84
N CYS A 263 -14.58 -1.88 0.67
CA CYS A 263 -13.81 -0.97 -0.17
C CYS A 263 -14.71 0.06 -0.85
N LEU A 264 -14.09 1.21 -1.13
CA LEU A 264 -14.64 2.27 -1.97
C LEU A 264 -13.62 2.59 -3.06
N ALA A 265 -14.06 2.62 -4.31
CA ALA A 265 -13.21 2.96 -5.45
C ALA A 265 -13.59 4.34 -6.01
N GLY A 266 -12.60 5.22 -6.15
CA GLY A 266 -12.72 6.48 -6.87
C GLY A 266 -12.03 6.38 -8.24
N VAL A 267 -12.67 6.90 -9.28
CA VAL A 267 -12.15 6.89 -10.65
C VAL A 267 -12.06 8.32 -11.16
N GLY A 268 -10.86 8.73 -11.56
CA GLY A 268 -10.62 10.01 -12.20
C GLY A 268 -10.98 9.99 -13.69
N LEU A 269 -10.99 11.16 -14.31
CA LEU A 269 -11.21 11.32 -15.74
C LEU A 269 -9.92 11.11 -16.53
N PHE A 270 -10.07 10.81 -17.80
CA PHE A 270 -8.94 10.79 -18.71
C PHE A 270 -8.47 12.23 -19.02
N HIS A 271 -7.20 12.45 -18.88
CA HIS A 271 -6.48 13.65 -19.31
C HIS A 271 -5.19 13.23 -19.99
N SER A 272 -4.78 13.91 -21.04
CA SER A 272 -3.57 13.57 -21.80
C SER A 272 -2.28 13.97 -21.06
N GLY A 273 -1.19 13.21 -21.31
CA GLY A 273 0.14 13.49 -20.76
C GLY A 273 0.30 13.14 -19.28
N MET A 274 1.51 13.36 -18.75
CA MET A 274 1.86 13.01 -17.38
C MET A 274 1.11 13.87 -16.34
N ALA A 275 1.04 15.18 -16.59
CA ALA A 275 0.24 16.09 -15.76
C ALA A 275 -1.25 15.71 -15.76
N GLY A 276 -1.74 15.19 -16.89
CA GLY A 276 -3.09 14.67 -17.02
C GLY A 276 -3.32 13.43 -16.16
N LEU A 277 -2.37 12.52 -16.12
CA LEU A 277 -2.47 11.31 -15.29
C LEU A 277 -2.46 11.66 -13.78
N LYS A 278 -1.62 12.64 -13.37
CA LYS A 278 -1.66 13.19 -12.01
C LYS A 278 -3.02 13.80 -11.69
N LYS A 279 -3.57 14.61 -12.60
CA LYS A 279 -4.90 15.22 -12.42
C LYS A 279 -5.97 14.16 -12.23
N SER A 280 -5.94 13.10 -13.05
CA SER A 280 -6.85 11.95 -12.90
C SER A 280 -6.74 11.31 -11.51
N TYR A 281 -5.52 11.18 -10.97
CA TYR A 281 -5.29 10.68 -9.61
C TYR A 281 -5.88 11.60 -8.54
N ASP A 282 -5.65 12.92 -8.64
CA ASP A 282 -6.20 13.90 -7.71
C ASP A 282 -7.73 13.86 -7.69
N GLU A 283 -8.35 13.74 -8.86
CA GLU A 283 -9.80 13.57 -9.02
C GLU A 283 -10.30 12.29 -8.34
N ALA A 284 -9.64 11.16 -8.56
CA ALA A 284 -9.99 9.87 -7.95
C ALA A 284 -9.93 9.94 -6.41
N VAL A 285 -8.89 10.58 -5.87
CA VAL A 285 -8.73 10.80 -4.41
C VAL A 285 -9.82 11.73 -3.88
N GLN A 286 -10.13 12.80 -4.60
CA GLN A 286 -11.16 13.76 -4.18
C GLN A 286 -12.54 13.12 -4.19
N VAL A 287 -12.87 12.31 -5.19
CA VAL A 287 -14.13 11.55 -5.29
C VAL A 287 -14.30 10.65 -4.05
N ILE A 288 -13.25 9.95 -3.62
CA ILE A 288 -13.31 9.12 -2.40
C ILE A 288 -13.60 10.00 -1.17
N LYS A 289 -12.87 11.11 -0.99
CA LYS A 289 -13.05 12.01 0.15
C LYS A 289 -14.46 12.57 0.24
N VAL A 290 -15.01 12.99 -0.89
CA VAL A 290 -16.39 13.51 -0.96
C VAL A 290 -17.39 12.39 -0.71
N GLY A 291 -17.22 11.23 -1.33
CA GLY A 291 -18.06 10.06 -1.10
C GLY A 291 -18.10 9.63 0.37
N GLU A 292 -16.96 9.63 1.08
CA GLU A 292 -16.91 9.34 2.52
C GLU A 292 -17.73 10.35 3.35
N LYS A 293 -17.62 11.64 3.05
CA LYS A 293 -18.41 12.67 3.73
C LYS A 293 -19.90 12.43 3.50
N MET A 294 -20.29 12.16 2.26
CA MET A 294 -21.69 11.87 1.92
C MET A 294 -22.21 10.62 2.64
N ALA A 295 -21.41 9.55 2.70
CA ALA A 295 -21.78 8.34 3.42
C ALA A 295 -21.95 8.59 4.93
N ASN A 296 -21.04 9.34 5.53
CA ASN A 296 -21.11 9.70 6.96
C ASN A 296 -22.35 10.57 7.27
N ALA A 297 -22.79 11.39 6.31
CA ALA A 297 -24.03 12.16 6.41
C ALA A 297 -25.32 11.33 6.12
N GLY A 298 -25.20 10.00 6.01
CA GLY A 298 -26.31 9.09 5.82
C GLY A 298 -26.79 8.95 4.36
N ASN A 299 -26.05 9.50 3.38
CA ASN A 299 -26.41 9.34 1.98
C ASN A 299 -25.98 7.95 1.49
N ARG A 300 -26.79 7.34 0.62
CA ARG A 300 -26.44 6.08 -0.04
C ARG A 300 -25.43 6.35 -1.15
N ILE A 301 -24.26 5.74 -1.06
CA ILE A 301 -23.24 5.81 -2.09
C ILE A 301 -22.93 4.42 -2.67
N GLY A 302 -22.54 4.39 -3.94
CA GLY A 302 -22.06 3.15 -4.58
C GLY A 302 -20.67 2.76 -4.11
N SER A 303 -20.27 1.51 -4.38
CA SER A 303 -18.90 1.01 -4.12
C SER A 303 -17.87 1.58 -5.09
N ILE A 304 -18.31 2.18 -6.19
CA ILE A 304 -17.49 2.88 -7.18
C ILE A 304 -18.09 4.23 -7.48
N LEU A 305 -17.26 5.25 -7.45
CA LEU A 305 -17.64 6.64 -7.66
C LEU A 305 -16.72 7.27 -8.71
N THR A 306 -17.30 8.14 -9.51
CA THR A 306 -16.59 8.93 -10.53
C THR A 306 -16.87 10.43 -10.32
N VAL A 307 -16.11 11.27 -11.00
CA VAL A 307 -16.35 12.72 -11.04
C VAL A 307 -17.78 13.04 -11.50
N PHE A 308 -18.36 12.22 -12.39
CA PHE A 308 -19.74 12.43 -12.86
C PHE A 308 -20.81 12.11 -11.81
N ASP A 309 -20.51 11.20 -10.87
CA ASP A 309 -21.44 10.85 -9.79
C ASP A 309 -21.51 11.95 -8.72
N LEU A 310 -20.38 12.65 -8.48
CA LEU A 310 -20.20 13.60 -7.39
C LEU A 310 -19.70 14.99 -7.86
N GLY A 311 -19.93 15.33 -9.13
CA GLY A 311 -19.38 16.57 -9.72
C GLY A 311 -19.83 17.83 -9.00
N LEU A 312 -21.10 17.93 -8.62
CA LEU A 312 -21.64 19.07 -7.88
C LEU A 312 -21.03 19.13 -6.47
N GLU A 313 -20.98 18.01 -5.77
CA GLU A 313 -20.42 17.89 -4.42
C GLU A 313 -18.92 18.21 -4.40
N MET A 314 -18.19 17.81 -5.44
CA MET A 314 -16.77 18.15 -5.60
C MET A 314 -16.58 19.67 -5.81
N VAL A 315 -17.40 20.30 -6.64
CA VAL A 315 -17.38 21.77 -6.84
C VAL A 315 -17.67 22.48 -5.53
N LEU A 316 -18.72 22.08 -4.82
CA LEU A 316 -19.09 22.67 -3.53
C LEU A 316 -17.98 22.49 -2.50
N THR A 317 -17.34 21.31 -2.44
CA THR A 317 -16.23 21.06 -1.52
C THR A 317 -14.99 21.88 -1.87
N SER A 318 -14.65 22.01 -3.16
CA SER A 318 -13.46 22.76 -3.60
C SER A 318 -13.58 24.27 -3.33
N GLN A 319 -14.79 24.80 -3.30
CA GLN A 319 -15.10 26.20 -3.06
C GLN A 319 -15.73 26.44 -1.67
N ALA A 320 -15.70 25.44 -0.78
CA ALA A 320 -16.43 25.46 0.48
C ALA A 320 -16.19 26.75 1.29
N ASN A 321 -14.94 27.20 1.40
CA ASN A 321 -14.60 28.43 2.15
C ASN A 321 -15.15 29.72 1.49
N LYS A 322 -15.26 29.76 0.17
CA LYS A 322 -15.83 30.91 -0.55
C LYS A 322 -17.35 30.88 -0.56
N ILE A 323 -17.89 29.67 -0.78
CA ILE A 323 -19.36 29.46 -0.86
C ILE A 323 -19.98 29.57 0.54
N ALA A 324 -19.32 29.11 1.60
CA ALA A 324 -19.83 29.24 2.96
C ALA A 324 -20.13 30.71 3.33
N GLY A 325 -19.23 31.64 3.00
CA GLY A 325 -19.44 33.06 3.24
C GLY A 325 -20.63 33.65 2.42
N TYR A 326 -20.84 33.18 1.20
CA TYR A 326 -21.97 33.60 0.38
C TYR A 326 -23.26 32.85 0.71
N LEU A 327 -23.17 31.56 1.06
CA LEU A 327 -24.35 30.80 1.52
C LEU A 327 -24.85 31.29 2.87
N ASP A 328 -23.94 31.68 3.77
CA ASP A 328 -24.33 32.36 5.02
C ASP A 328 -25.08 33.68 4.78
N LEU A 329 -24.74 34.42 3.73
CA LEU A 329 -25.40 35.67 3.36
C LEU A 329 -26.71 35.46 2.56
N PHE A 330 -26.76 34.46 1.67
CA PHE A 330 -27.86 34.28 0.70
C PHE A 330 -28.93 33.27 1.13
N LEU A 331 -28.54 32.20 1.86
CA LEU A 331 -29.41 31.07 2.16
C LEU A 331 -29.71 30.95 3.66
N LEU A 332 -28.92 31.59 4.53
CA LEU A 332 -29.06 31.51 5.97
C LEU A 332 -29.47 32.86 6.57
N ASN A 333 -30.71 33.24 6.40
CA ASN A 333 -31.39 34.04 7.44
C ASN A 333 -31.13 33.32 8.77
N GLN A 334 -30.86 34.06 9.86
CA GLN A 334 -30.52 33.46 11.18
C GLN A 334 -31.47 32.34 11.64
N ALA A 335 -32.72 32.32 11.11
CA ALA A 335 -33.71 31.27 11.35
C ALA A 335 -33.30 29.88 10.78
N ASN A 336 -32.46 29.82 9.78
CA ASN A 336 -32.13 28.54 9.08
C ASN A 336 -30.88 27.82 9.62
N ARG A 337 -29.99 28.50 10.35
CA ARG A 337 -28.80 27.89 10.95
C ARG A 337 -29.11 26.73 11.91
N GLY A 338 -30.23 26.84 12.64
CA GLY A 338 -30.68 25.78 13.54
C GLY A 338 -31.52 24.69 12.87
N PHE A 339 -31.97 24.85 11.63
CA PHE A 339 -32.86 23.90 10.99
C PHE A 339 -32.22 22.52 10.84
N PHE A 340 -31.02 22.45 10.28
CA PHE A 340 -30.35 21.18 10.01
C PHE A 340 -29.99 20.42 11.28
N SER A 341 -29.54 21.11 12.32
CA SER A 341 -29.15 20.49 13.60
C SER A 341 -30.37 20.12 14.47
N ASN A 342 -31.43 20.95 14.43
CA ASN A 342 -32.57 20.81 15.34
C ASN A 342 -33.73 20.00 14.76
N GLN A 343 -33.74 19.75 13.45
CA GLN A 343 -34.85 19.09 12.75
C GLN A 343 -34.42 17.89 11.89
N PRO A 344 -33.71 16.89 12.45
CA PRO A 344 -33.11 15.78 11.66
C PRO A 344 -34.18 14.99 10.88
N LYS A 345 -35.39 14.82 11.45
CA LYS A 345 -36.52 14.14 10.76
C LYS A 345 -37.01 14.88 9.55
N LEU A 346 -37.02 16.22 9.56
CA LEU A 346 -37.42 17.02 8.40
C LEU A 346 -36.34 17.01 7.32
N VAL A 347 -35.06 17.03 7.73
CA VAL A 347 -33.91 16.89 6.81
C VAL A 347 -33.94 15.53 6.11
N GLU A 348 -34.19 14.45 6.84
CA GLU A 348 -34.39 13.12 6.27
C GLU A 348 -35.55 13.07 5.30
N THR A 349 -36.68 13.70 5.69
CA THR A 349 -37.86 13.80 4.82
C THR A 349 -37.54 14.52 3.52
N LEU A 350 -36.80 15.61 3.55
CA LEU A 350 -36.35 16.33 2.36
C LEU A 350 -35.44 15.50 1.47
N LYS A 351 -34.46 14.80 2.06
CA LYS A 351 -33.54 13.93 1.32
C LYS A 351 -34.33 12.88 0.51
N VAL A 352 -35.21 12.14 1.17
CA VAL A 352 -36.00 11.10 0.54
C VAL A 352 -36.97 11.69 -0.49
N PHE A 353 -37.57 12.85 -0.19
CA PHE A 353 -38.49 13.54 -1.12
C PHE A 353 -37.78 13.98 -2.42
N PHE A 354 -36.53 14.46 -2.32
CA PHE A 354 -35.72 14.82 -3.48
C PHE A 354 -35.21 13.61 -4.25
N GLU A 355 -34.87 12.51 -3.56
CA GLU A 355 -34.49 11.22 -4.18
C GLU A 355 -35.68 10.55 -4.89
N SER A 356 -36.93 10.93 -4.51
CA SER A 356 -38.15 10.44 -5.13
C SER A 356 -38.66 11.38 -6.25
N ASP A 357 -37.82 12.24 -6.82
CA ASP A 357 -38.17 13.22 -7.87
C ASP A 357 -39.36 14.07 -7.52
N LEU A 358 -39.46 14.56 -6.29
CA LEU A 358 -40.54 15.33 -5.71
C LEU A 358 -41.92 14.62 -5.74
N ASN A 359 -41.91 13.28 -5.88
CA ASN A 359 -43.14 12.48 -5.88
C ASN A 359 -43.56 12.14 -4.44
N GLN A 360 -44.64 12.75 -3.99
CA GLN A 360 -45.15 12.58 -2.62
C GLN A 360 -45.54 11.14 -2.29
N SER A 361 -46.08 10.37 -3.24
CA SER A 361 -46.52 9.00 -2.97
C SER A 361 -45.33 8.07 -2.80
N ILE A 362 -44.32 8.15 -3.68
CA ILE A 362 -43.08 7.38 -3.60
C ILE A 362 -42.29 7.75 -2.33
N ALA A 363 -42.18 9.04 -2.03
CA ALA A 363 -41.48 9.49 -0.83
C ALA A 363 -42.17 9.04 0.47
N ALA A 364 -43.51 9.07 0.54
CA ALA A 364 -44.25 8.60 1.71
C ALA A 364 -44.07 7.10 1.93
N GLU A 365 -44.08 6.30 0.88
CA GLU A 365 -43.83 4.87 0.90
C GLU A 365 -42.39 4.58 1.35
N ALA A 366 -41.39 5.26 0.77
CA ALA A 366 -39.98 5.10 1.12
C ALA A 366 -39.67 5.46 2.59
N LEU A 367 -40.40 6.43 3.16
CA LEU A 367 -40.32 6.83 4.57
C LEU A 367 -41.20 5.99 5.49
N ASN A 368 -42.02 5.08 4.95
CA ASN A 368 -42.99 4.29 5.70
C ASN A 368 -43.95 5.15 6.54
N ILE A 369 -44.47 6.25 5.94
CA ILE A 369 -45.43 7.18 6.55
C ILE A 369 -46.63 7.40 5.65
N SER A 370 -47.72 7.94 6.21
CA SER A 370 -48.87 8.34 5.38
C SER A 370 -48.53 9.57 4.53
N ARG A 371 -49.18 9.69 3.36
CA ARG A 371 -49.04 10.87 2.50
C ARG A 371 -49.37 12.15 3.24
N ASN A 372 -50.41 12.15 4.11
CA ASN A 372 -50.77 13.32 4.90
C ASN A 372 -49.66 13.70 5.90
N THR A 373 -49.00 12.73 6.50
CA THR A 373 -47.84 12.97 7.38
C THR A 373 -46.68 13.60 6.59
N LEU A 374 -46.43 13.14 5.36
CA LEU A 374 -45.43 13.75 4.49
C LEU A 374 -45.76 15.20 4.17
N ILE A 375 -47.00 15.48 3.76
CA ILE A 375 -47.47 16.85 3.43
C ILE A 375 -47.27 17.76 4.65
N ASN A 376 -47.66 17.30 5.86
CA ASN A 376 -47.49 18.11 7.07
C ASN A 376 -46.00 18.39 7.36
N ARG A 377 -45.10 17.43 7.10
CA ARG A 377 -43.65 17.64 7.26
C ARG A 377 -43.11 18.64 6.22
N LEU A 378 -43.56 18.55 4.95
CA LEU A 378 -43.16 19.50 3.91
C LEU A 378 -43.67 20.92 4.19
N ASN A 379 -44.94 21.08 4.66
CA ASN A 379 -45.45 22.37 5.11
C ASN A 379 -44.63 22.92 6.29
N ARG A 380 -44.21 22.05 7.21
CA ARG A 380 -43.37 22.48 8.33
C ARG A 380 -41.97 22.94 7.88
N VAL A 381 -41.40 22.34 6.83
CA VAL A 381 -40.16 22.83 6.22
C VAL A 381 -40.41 24.23 5.63
N GLU A 382 -41.48 24.44 4.87
CA GLU A 382 -41.81 25.73 4.30
C GLU A 382 -41.98 26.83 5.37
N GLU A 383 -42.68 26.54 6.45
CA GLU A 383 -42.84 27.46 7.59
C GLU A 383 -41.50 27.85 8.22
N LEU A 384 -40.60 26.89 8.40
CA LEU A 384 -39.31 27.10 9.06
C LEU A 384 -38.27 27.76 8.16
N THR A 385 -38.26 27.41 6.87
CA THR A 385 -37.21 27.83 5.93
C THR A 385 -37.62 28.94 4.98
N GLN A 386 -38.94 29.22 4.85
CA GLN A 386 -39.53 30.10 3.87
C GLN A 386 -39.34 29.62 2.41
N TYR A 387 -38.98 28.33 2.24
CA TYR A 387 -38.86 27.69 0.93
C TYR A 387 -39.83 26.52 0.83
N ASP A 388 -40.67 26.52 -0.23
CA ASP A 388 -41.59 25.41 -0.52
C ASP A 388 -40.80 24.25 -1.20
N PRO A 389 -40.65 23.08 -0.55
CA PRO A 389 -39.94 21.95 -1.14
C PRO A 389 -40.55 21.39 -2.41
N ARG A 390 -41.82 21.73 -2.69
CA ARG A 390 -42.59 21.31 -3.89
C ARG A 390 -42.36 22.22 -5.09
N CYS A 391 -41.87 23.43 -4.84
CA CYS A 391 -41.48 24.38 -5.89
C CYS A 391 -40.05 24.07 -6.34
N PHE A 392 -39.85 23.78 -7.62
CA PHE A 392 -38.52 23.38 -8.16
C PHE A 392 -37.41 24.37 -7.78
N SER A 393 -37.64 25.67 -7.90
CA SER A 393 -36.64 26.70 -7.57
C SER A 393 -36.22 26.66 -6.10
N ASP A 394 -37.14 26.41 -5.19
CA ASP A 394 -36.89 26.34 -3.75
C ASP A 394 -36.34 24.97 -3.34
N ALA A 395 -36.80 23.91 -4.01
CA ALA A 395 -36.23 22.56 -3.86
C ALA A 395 -34.75 22.53 -4.19
N VAL A 396 -34.32 23.22 -5.27
CA VAL A 396 -32.90 23.35 -5.63
C VAL A 396 -32.11 24.05 -4.52
N LYS A 397 -32.62 25.14 -3.94
CA LYS A 397 -31.97 25.86 -2.84
C LYS A 397 -31.84 24.96 -1.60
N LEU A 398 -32.94 24.30 -1.21
CA LEU A 398 -32.93 23.35 -0.08
C LEU A 398 -31.98 22.19 -0.32
N LYS A 399 -31.90 21.63 -1.54
CA LYS A 399 -30.98 20.58 -1.90
C LYS A 399 -29.53 21.03 -1.76
N LEU A 400 -29.18 22.23 -2.24
CA LEU A 400 -27.84 22.81 -2.08
C LEU A 400 -27.49 23.01 -0.60
N LEU A 401 -28.42 23.48 0.22
CA LEU A 401 -28.22 23.64 1.67
C LEU A 401 -27.92 22.29 2.35
N ILE A 402 -28.69 21.26 2.00
CA ILE A 402 -28.43 19.89 2.52
C ILE A 402 -27.04 19.43 2.12
N LEU A 403 -26.68 19.57 0.84
CA LEU A 403 -25.34 19.14 0.36
C LEU A 403 -24.20 19.87 1.08
N VAL A 404 -24.31 21.18 1.26
CA VAL A 404 -23.30 21.95 2.00
C VAL A 404 -23.21 21.49 3.45
N ASN A 405 -24.35 21.26 4.11
CA ASN A 405 -24.35 20.75 5.48
C ASN A 405 -23.75 19.34 5.59
N ASP A 406 -24.00 18.47 4.62
CA ASP A 406 -23.46 17.10 4.60
C ASP A 406 -21.96 17.06 4.29
N LEU A 407 -21.41 18.10 3.67
CA LEU A 407 -20.00 18.23 3.30
C LEU A 407 -19.14 18.93 4.36
N HIS A 408 -19.77 19.60 5.32
CA HIS A 408 -19.08 20.20 6.49
C HIS A 408 -19.01 19.22 7.64
#